data_2654b3d4400676cfb4939bd7b3097b6b
#
_entry.id   2654b3d4400676cfb4939bd7b3097b6b
#
_cell.length_a   1.000
_cell.length_b   1.000
_cell.length_c   1.000
_cell.angle_alpha   90.00
_cell.angle_beta   90.00
_cell.angle_gamma   90.00
#
_symmetry.space_group_name_H-M   'P 1'
#
loop_
_entity.id
_entity.type
_entity.pdbx_description
1 polymer ?
#
loop_
_entity_poly.entity_id
_entity_poly.type
_entity_poly.pdbx_seq_one_letter_code
_entity_poly.pdbx_strand_id
1 'polypeptide(L)'
;MRLRLSSTLAVFCAAFGFTIAIPMHSGAEVATAAKCASWVRLADVSSNNPHPIDWTKVAHAGVAGLYIKNSESTNYVNGYWSADTSGATKAGIPWGGYYFAQPAKASAVASANYFFAHGGTGGQLPPALDLEVNVLSPAASTKWAYDFMVTVKALSGRTPIIYTGGFYPWSSSQALTLWKLWVAAYPGGYQPVASACGLQMPYSGAWGVNGWSIWQYTSVGRVNGLGGNVDISAADPNWWASVTGSGVKPPKPGQNRFPAPIYAEGAHGTKVVAIQRLLQQQHLLTKVDGIYGINTSKAVFRWQQIIGAHPDGLWSAQTGRASDYWLKHHRPYPIPVNYPLLKMGDKGQSVRQLQSLLNKHHAKIVNDGYFGHATFNALVSFQRTLHLPPSGKTGPGTWKALWK
;
A
#
# COMPACT_ATOMS: atom_id res chain seq x y z
N MET A 1 9.40 -5.01 53.75
CA MET A 1 8.10 -4.89 53.04
C MET A 1 8.38 -4.28 51.68
N ARG A 2 8.63 -5.11 50.66
CA ARG A 2 8.98 -4.67 49.30
C ARG A 2 7.74 -4.80 48.44
N LEU A 3 7.17 -3.68 48.02
CA LEU A 3 6.10 -3.64 47.02
C LEU A 3 6.70 -3.96 45.68
N ARG A 4 6.22 -5.05 45.07
CA ARG A 4 6.40 -5.33 43.66
C ARG A 4 5.35 -4.51 42.91
N LEU A 5 5.79 -3.53 42.14
CA LEU A 5 4.96 -2.92 41.08
C LEU A 5 4.98 -3.87 39.88
N SER A 6 3.89 -4.58 39.70
CA SER A 6 3.59 -5.28 38.46
C SER A 6 3.11 -4.23 37.45
N SER A 7 3.93 -3.96 36.45
CA SER A 7 3.54 -3.14 35.28
C SER A 7 2.67 -3.97 34.33
N THR A 8 1.40 -4.09 34.68
CA THR A 8 0.37 -4.52 33.74
C THR A 8 -0.01 -3.29 32.94
N LEU A 9 0.68 -3.07 31.82
CA LEU A 9 0.22 -2.13 30.82
C LEU A 9 -0.84 -2.85 29.99
N ALA A 10 -2.05 -2.86 30.53
CA ALA A 10 -3.24 -3.16 29.76
C ALA A 10 -3.29 -2.15 28.62
N VAL A 11 -3.38 -2.63 27.38
CA VAL A 11 -3.77 -1.82 26.24
C VAL A 11 -5.19 -1.37 26.53
N PHE A 12 -5.30 -0.16 27.08
CA PHE A 12 -6.54 0.56 27.18
C PHE A 12 -6.91 1.04 25.77
N CYS A 13 -7.66 0.24 25.02
CA CYS A 13 -8.69 0.82 24.17
C CYS A 13 -9.70 1.40 25.15
N ALA A 14 -9.44 2.66 25.58
CA ALA A 14 -10.24 3.34 26.54
C ALA A 14 -11.67 3.42 26.04
N ALA A 15 -12.56 2.87 26.83
CA ALA A 15 -13.95 3.21 26.87
C ALA A 15 -14.13 4.72 27.06
N PHE A 16 -14.08 5.48 25.99
CA PHE A 16 -14.89 6.67 25.85
C PHE A 16 -16.17 6.20 25.16
N GLY A 17 -17.28 6.28 25.91
CA GLY A 17 -18.62 5.98 25.45
C GLY A 17 -19.10 6.96 24.37
N PHE A 18 -18.47 6.94 23.22
CA PHE A 18 -19.00 7.43 21.97
C PHE A 18 -19.53 6.22 21.20
N THR A 19 -20.82 6.02 21.23
CA THR A 19 -21.54 5.30 20.21
C THR A 19 -21.33 6.07 18.90
N ILE A 20 -20.20 5.84 18.24
CA ILE A 20 -20.06 6.21 16.85
C ILE A 20 -20.97 5.24 16.11
N ALA A 21 -22.15 5.73 15.71
CA ALA A 21 -22.92 5.07 14.69
C ALA A 21 -22.03 5.00 13.46
N ILE A 22 -21.43 3.84 13.22
CA ILE A 22 -20.70 3.55 11.98
C ILE A 22 -21.75 3.70 10.89
N PRO A 23 -21.60 4.64 9.94
CA PRO A 23 -22.55 4.72 8.85
C PRO A 23 -22.52 3.37 8.16
N MET A 24 -23.63 2.64 8.20
CA MET A 24 -23.83 1.45 7.39
C MET A 24 -23.76 1.90 5.94
N HIS A 25 -22.61 1.65 5.29
CA HIS A 25 -22.52 1.84 3.86
C HIS A 25 -23.46 0.83 3.22
N SER A 26 -24.52 1.32 2.61
CA SER A 26 -25.45 0.51 1.81
C SER A 26 -24.63 -0.20 0.73
N GLY A 27 -24.43 -1.51 0.88
CA GLY A 27 -23.68 -2.34 -0.04
C GLY A 27 -22.56 -3.18 0.56
N ALA A 28 -22.41 -3.23 1.90
CA ALA A 28 -21.44 -4.12 2.51
C ALA A 28 -21.81 -5.58 2.25
N GLU A 29 -20.91 -6.28 1.57
CA GLU A 29 -21.09 -7.69 1.19
C GLU A 29 -20.80 -8.60 2.39
N VAL A 30 -21.65 -9.63 2.57
CA VAL A 30 -21.40 -10.71 3.55
C VAL A 30 -20.52 -11.77 2.90
N ALA A 31 -19.53 -12.25 3.65
CA ALA A 31 -18.65 -13.33 3.21
C ALA A 31 -19.44 -14.64 3.09
N THR A 32 -19.75 -15.06 1.87
CA THR A 32 -20.47 -16.32 1.60
C THR A 32 -19.55 -17.53 1.77
N ALA A 33 -20.13 -18.69 2.10
CA ALA A 33 -19.38 -19.94 2.27
C ALA A 33 -18.55 -20.29 1.02
N ALA A 34 -19.07 -20.08 -0.18
CA ALA A 34 -18.35 -20.33 -1.43
C ALA A 34 -17.13 -19.41 -1.61
N LYS A 35 -17.25 -18.14 -1.19
CA LYS A 35 -16.16 -17.16 -1.31
C LYS A 35 -15.06 -17.39 -0.27
N CYS A 36 -15.43 -17.67 0.98
CA CYS A 36 -14.48 -17.85 2.06
C CYS A 36 -13.87 -19.27 2.13
N ALA A 37 -14.40 -20.25 1.43
CA ALA A 37 -13.83 -21.60 1.36
C ALA A 37 -12.41 -21.64 0.77
N SER A 38 -12.06 -20.65 -0.05
CA SER A 38 -10.73 -20.50 -0.66
C SER A 38 -9.78 -19.61 0.15
N TRP A 39 -10.24 -18.91 1.18
CA TRP A 39 -9.41 -18.01 1.96
C TRP A 39 -8.40 -18.76 2.81
N VAL A 40 -7.21 -18.16 2.91
CA VAL A 40 -6.10 -18.76 3.64
C VAL A 40 -6.07 -18.22 5.07
N ARG A 41 -6.09 -19.10 6.06
CA ARG A 41 -6.08 -18.73 7.47
C ARG A 41 -4.68 -18.36 7.92
N LEU A 42 -4.49 -17.14 8.40
CA LEU A 42 -3.25 -16.66 9.01
C LEU A 42 -3.52 -16.33 10.48
N ALA A 43 -2.42 -16.24 11.26
CA ALA A 43 -2.44 -15.68 12.61
C ALA A 43 -1.32 -14.66 12.75
N ASP A 44 -1.40 -13.81 13.77
CA ASP A 44 -0.25 -12.99 14.15
C ASP A 44 0.00 -13.08 15.66
N VAL A 45 1.28 -12.93 16.02
CA VAL A 45 1.77 -13.12 17.38
C VAL A 45 2.77 -12.04 17.78
N SER A 46 2.82 -11.79 19.07
CA SER A 46 3.77 -10.85 19.70
C SER A 46 4.24 -11.39 21.05
N SER A 47 5.03 -10.61 21.76
CA SER A 47 5.39 -10.89 23.16
C SER A 47 4.20 -10.91 24.12
N ASN A 48 3.01 -10.46 23.68
CA ASN A 48 1.79 -10.51 24.50
C ASN A 48 1.14 -11.90 24.51
N ASN A 49 1.48 -12.74 23.56
CA ASN A 49 1.01 -14.12 23.56
C ASN A 49 1.79 -14.94 24.61
N PRO A 50 1.16 -15.93 25.27
CA PRO A 50 1.85 -16.86 26.15
C PRO A 50 2.96 -17.62 25.45
N HIS A 51 4.13 -17.72 26.08
CA HIS A 51 5.28 -18.49 25.61
C HIS A 51 5.69 -19.55 26.63
N PRO A 52 6.33 -20.66 26.23
CA PRO A 52 6.72 -20.95 24.84
C PRO A 52 5.54 -21.37 23.95
N ILE A 53 5.67 -21.11 22.65
CA ILE A 53 4.71 -21.56 21.63
C ILE A 53 5.02 -23.02 21.26
N ASP A 54 3.95 -23.84 21.17
CA ASP A 54 4.05 -25.23 20.66
C ASP A 54 3.90 -25.26 19.13
N TRP A 55 5.00 -25.04 18.45
CA TRP A 55 5.06 -24.93 17.00
C TRP A 55 4.59 -26.18 16.27
N THR A 56 4.74 -27.36 16.87
CA THR A 56 4.21 -28.61 16.31
C THR A 56 2.69 -28.61 16.25
N LYS A 57 2.05 -28.14 17.31
CA LYS A 57 0.59 -28.02 17.34
C LYS A 57 0.11 -26.91 16.40
N VAL A 58 0.82 -25.77 16.31
CA VAL A 58 0.46 -24.68 15.39
C VAL A 58 0.48 -25.15 13.94
N ALA A 59 1.48 -25.94 13.52
CA ALA A 59 1.55 -26.49 12.17
C ALA A 59 0.35 -27.38 11.81
N HIS A 60 -0.30 -28.00 12.80
CA HIS A 60 -1.49 -28.85 12.61
C HIS A 60 -2.81 -28.11 12.91
N ALA A 61 -2.76 -26.85 13.29
CA ALA A 61 -3.95 -26.06 13.65
C ALA A 61 -4.66 -25.38 12.47
N GLY A 62 -4.24 -25.67 11.24
CA GLY A 62 -4.83 -25.08 10.03
C GLY A 62 -4.45 -23.61 9.81
N VAL A 63 -3.35 -23.13 10.39
CA VAL A 63 -2.76 -21.83 10.13
C VAL A 63 -1.71 -22.02 9.04
N ALA A 64 -1.91 -21.36 7.91
CA ALA A 64 -1.02 -21.50 6.75
C ALA A 64 0.22 -20.58 6.82
N GLY A 65 0.15 -19.52 7.61
CA GLY A 65 1.25 -18.58 7.79
C GLY A 65 1.05 -17.67 9.00
N LEU A 66 2.14 -17.01 9.40
CA LEU A 66 2.19 -16.18 10.60
C LEU A 66 2.82 -14.83 10.32
N TYR A 67 2.28 -13.78 10.99
CA TYR A 67 3.02 -12.55 11.19
C TYR A 67 3.52 -12.48 12.64
N ILE A 68 4.78 -12.11 12.82
CA ILE A 68 5.45 -12.08 14.13
C ILE A 68 5.93 -10.66 14.39
N LYS A 69 5.54 -10.06 15.54
CA LYS A 69 6.04 -8.75 15.94
C LYS A 69 7.56 -8.79 16.03
N ASN A 70 8.23 -7.92 15.26
CA ASN A 70 9.67 -7.75 15.35
C ASN A 70 10.02 -6.64 16.34
N SER A 71 9.53 -5.44 16.08
CA SER A 71 9.94 -4.26 16.83
C SER A 71 8.86 -3.18 16.89
N GLU A 72 9.09 -2.22 17.74
CA GLU A 72 8.23 -1.05 17.95
C GLU A 72 9.12 0.16 18.25
N SER A 73 8.82 1.33 17.66
CA SER A 73 9.67 2.51 17.77
C SER A 73 11.14 2.18 17.41
N THR A 74 12.11 2.86 18.00
CA THR A 74 13.56 2.60 17.79
C THR A 74 14.24 2.09 19.06
N ASN A 75 13.48 1.57 20.01
CA ASN A 75 14.00 1.15 21.31
C ASN A 75 13.39 -0.15 21.86
N TYR A 76 12.55 -0.84 21.08
CA TYR A 76 11.97 -2.11 21.46
C TYR A 76 12.11 -3.16 20.36
N VAL A 77 12.64 -4.32 20.72
CA VAL A 77 12.63 -5.55 19.91
C VAL A 77 11.87 -6.62 20.69
N ASN A 78 11.02 -7.38 20.03
CA ASN A 78 10.32 -8.51 20.63
C ASN A 78 11.31 -9.53 21.17
N GLY A 79 11.30 -9.76 22.47
CA GLY A 79 12.24 -10.70 23.12
C GLY A 79 12.11 -12.14 22.66
N TYR A 80 10.98 -12.52 22.09
CA TYR A 80 10.74 -13.85 21.52
C TYR A 80 11.01 -13.95 20.01
N TRP A 81 11.39 -12.83 19.35
CA TRP A 81 11.59 -12.77 17.90
C TRP A 81 12.39 -13.95 17.34
N SER A 82 13.57 -14.22 17.92
CA SER A 82 14.45 -15.29 17.46
C SER A 82 13.86 -16.68 17.70
N ALA A 83 13.22 -16.90 18.85
CA ALA A 83 12.58 -18.15 19.18
C ALA A 83 11.39 -18.45 18.27
N ASP A 84 10.54 -17.42 18.04
CA ASP A 84 9.32 -17.56 17.25
C ASP A 84 9.62 -17.76 15.76
N THR A 85 10.54 -16.97 15.18
CA THR A 85 10.95 -17.16 13.78
C THR A 85 11.64 -18.49 13.53
N SER A 86 12.50 -18.92 14.46
CA SER A 86 13.14 -20.24 14.40
C SER A 86 12.12 -21.38 14.54
N GLY A 87 11.17 -21.24 15.46
CA GLY A 87 10.13 -22.24 15.69
C GLY A 87 9.18 -22.37 14.50
N ALA A 88 8.69 -21.27 13.95
CA ALA A 88 7.87 -21.25 12.74
C ALA A 88 8.61 -21.87 11.54
N THR A 89 9.89 -21.51 11.36
CA THR A 89 10.72 -22.05 10.29
C THR A 89 10.89 -23.57 10.42
N LYS A 90 11.21 -24.08 11.60
CA LYS A 90 11.36 -25.52 11.86
C LYS A 90 10.05 -26.28 11.65
N ALA A 91 8.93 -25.64 11.96
CA ALA A 91 7.59 -26.21 11.76
C ALA A 91 7.11 -26.12 10.29
N GLY A 92 7.89 -25.51 9.39
CA GLY A 92 7.55 -25.33 7.98
C GLY A 92 6.44 -24.30 7.75
N ILE A 93 6.19 -23.40 8.72
CA ILE A 93 5.15 -22.38 8.62
C ILE A 93 5.77 -21.11 8.02
N PRO A 94 5.31 -20.64 6.86
CA PRO A 94 5.72 -19.35 6.31
C PRO A 94 5.42 -18.20 7.28
N TRP A 95 6.38 -17.29 7.44
CA TRP A 95 6.20 -16.16 8.34
C TRP A 95 6.72 -14.85 7.73
N GLY A 96 6.26 -13.74 8.26
CA GLY A 96 6.74 -12.38 8.00
C GLY A 96 6.84 -11.58 9.29
N GLY A 97 7.75 -10.61 9.32
CA GLY A 97 7.85 -9.69 10.44
C GLY A 97 6.89 -8.51 10.30
N TYR A 98 6.38 -8.00 11.43
CA TYR A 98 5.71 -6.71 11.45
C TYR A 98 6.36 -5.72 12.41
N TYR A 99 6.24 -4.45 12.06
CA TYR A 99 6.71 -3.30 12.83
C TYR A 99 5.52 -2.52 13.36
N PHE A 100 5.39 -2.40 14.68
CA PHE A 100 4.35 -1.58 15.30
C PHE A 100 4.78 -0.10 15.30
N ALA A 101 4.03 0.73 14.59
CA ALA A 101 4.39 2.12 14.39
C ALA A 101 4.10 2.99 15.62
N GLN A 102 5.06 3.82 16.00
CA GLN A 102 4.93 4.90 16.98
C GLN A 102 5.35 6.23 16.32
N PRO A 103 4.50 6.81 15.46
CA PRO A 103 4.91 7.93 14.60
C PRO A 103 5.35 9.19 15.36
N ALA A 104 4.85 9.40 16.58
CA ALA A 104 5.27 10.52 17.43
C ALA A 104 6.62 10.29 18.13
N LYS A 105 7.10 9.03 18.21
CA LYS A 105 8.33 8.69 18.95
C LYS A 105 9.55 8.61 18.08
N ALA A 106 9.39 8.29 16.78
CA ALA A 106 10.50 8.14 15.86
C ALA A 106 10.10 8.50 14.42
N SER A 107 11.06 8.99 13.64
CA SER A 107 10.84 9.22 12.21
C SER A 107 10.65 7.90 11.47
N ALA A 108 9.93 7.96 10.35
CA ALA A 108 9.68 6.80 9.50
C ALA A 108 10.97 6.11 9.02
N VAL A 109 11.96 6.91 8.61
CA VAL A 109 13.26 6.39 8.14
C VAL A 109 14.02 5.71 9.27
N ALA A 110 14.09 6.31 10.47
CA ALA A 110 14.75 5.69 11.62
C ALA A 110 14.07 4.38 12.01
N SER A 111 12.74 4.36 12.01
CA SER A 111 11.90 3.18 12.28
C SER A 111 12.13 2.06 11.27
N ALA A 112 12.18 2.37 10.00
CA ALA A 112 12.43 1.39 8.93
C ALA A 112 13.86 0.81 9.02
N ASN A 113 14.86 1.64 9.29
CA ASN A 113 16.23 1.18 9.52
C ASN A 113 16.33 0.26 10.75
N TYR A 114 15.64 0.63 11.84
CA TYR A 114 15.59 -0.18 13.05
C TYR A 114 14.97 -1.55 12.79
N PHE A 115 13.80 -1.57 12.14
CA PHE A 115 13.10 -2.79 11.74
C PHE A 115 13.98 -3.70 10.86
N PHE A 116 14.65 -3.13 9.86
CA PHE A 116 15.56 -3.85 8.98
C PHE A 116 16.77 -4.42 9.74
N ALA A 117 17.42 -3.58 10.56
CA ALA A 117 18.62 -3.97 11.30
C ALA A 117 18.37 -5.11 12.29
N HIS A 118 17.14 -5.25 12.80
CA HIS A 118 16.75 -6.32 13.71
C HIS A 118 16.07 -7.52 13.01
N GLY A 119 16.22 -7.61 11.67
CA GLY A 119 15.77 -8.78 10.90
C GLY A 119 14.27 -8.80 10.61
N GLY A 120 13.54 -7.72 10.87
CA GLY A 120 12.09 -7.68 10.71
C GLY A 120 11.62 -7.85 9.25
N THR A 121 12.50 -7.66 8.29
CA THR A 121 12.21 -7.88 6.86
C THR A 121 12.47 -9.32 6.39
N GLY A 122 12.82 -10.22 7.30
CA GLY A 122 13.03 -11.64 7.01
C GLY A 122 11.74 -12.43 6.76
N GLY A 123 11.91 -13.77 6.67
CA GLY A 123 10.78 -14.68 6.42
C GLY A 123 10.32 -14.75 4.97
N GLN A 124 9.31 -15.57 4.71
CA GLN A 124 8.76 -15.79 3.36
C GLN A 124 7.69 -14.77 3.00
N LEU A 125 6.88 -14.34 3.99
CA LEU A 125 5.82 -13.34 3.76
C LEU A 125 6.40 -11.93 3.68
N PRO A 126 5.76 -10.99 2.96
CA PRO A 126 6.18 -9.60 2.92
C PRO A 126 6.28 -8.98 4.31
N PRO A 127 7.28 -8.12 4.60
CA PRO A 127 7.29 -7.37 5.85
C PRO A 127 6.05 -6.47 5.95
N ALA A 128 5.55 -6.25 7.17
CA ALA A 128 4.35 -5.44 7.39
C ALA A 128 4.63 -4.21 8.26
N LEU A 129 4.05 -3.08 7.85
CA LEU A 129 3.88 -1.91 8.69
C LEU A 129 2.54 -2.03 9.40
N ASP A 130 2.55 -2.00 10.72
CA ASP A 130 1.37 -1.92 11.57
C ASP A 130 1.17 -0.47 12.01
N LEU A 131 0.18 0.21 11.40
CA LEU A 131 -0.13 1.61 11.63
C LEU A 131 -1.54 1.75 12.22
N GLU A 132 -1.60 1.87 13.54
CA GLU A 132 -2.86 2.01 14.27
C GLU A 132 -2.82 3.06 15.40
N VAL A 133 -1.72 3.79 15.55
CA VAL A 133 -1.55 4.85 16.54
C VAL A 133 -1.89 6.20 15.94
N ASN A 134 -3.07 6.72 16.30
CA ASN A 134 -3.60 7.98 15.77
C ASN A 134 -3.15 9.20 16.60
N VAL A 135 -1.91 9.63 16.40
CA VAL A 135 -1.28 10.76 17.14
C VAL A 135 -0.81 11.89 16.23
N LEU A 136 -0.87 11.68 14.93
CA LEU A 136 -0.53 12.69 13.92
C LEU A 136 -1.77 13.04 13.09
N SER A 137 -1.72 14.16 12.37
CA SER A 137 -2.76 14.45 11.38
C SER A 137 -2.82 13.37 10.30
N PRO A 138 -3.97 13.17 9.63
CA PRO A 138 -4.09 12.15 8.56
C PRO A 138 -3.04 12.30 7.47
N ALA A 139 -2.71 13.52 7.08
CA ALA A 139 -1.67 13.79 6.07
C ALA A 139 -0.26 13.43 6.59
N ALA A 140 0.06 13.75 7.84
CA ALA A 140 1.33 13.42 8.46
C ALA A 140 1.48 11.90 8.66
N SER A 141 0.43 11.20 9.10
CA SER A 141 0.39 9.74 9.21
C SER A 141 0.59 9.06 7.86
N THR A 142 -0.10 9.57 6.83
CA THR A 142 0.07 9.10 5.45
C THR A 142 1.51 9.26 4.97
N LYS A 143 2.10 10.44 5.19
CA LYS A 143 3.48 10.69 4.81
C LYS A 143 4.46 9.80 5.57
N TRP A 144 4.26 9.66 6.88
CA TRP A 144 5.09 8.81 7.72
C TRP A 144 5.05 7.35 7.24
N ALA A 145 3.85 6.81 7.02
CA ALA A 145 3.67 5.45 6.49
C ALA A 145 4.35 5.29 5.13
N TYR A 146 4.14 6.24 4.23
CA TYR A 146 4.75 6.24 2.91
C TYR A 146 6.29 6.16 3.01
N ASP A 147 6.91 7.06 3.79
CA ASP A 147 8.36 7.12 3.97
C ASP A 147 8.91 5.83 4.59
N PHE A 148 8.21 5.23 5.56
CA PHE A 148 8.56 3.94 6.14
C PHE A 148 8.55 2.83 5.08
N MET A 149 7.45 2.71 4.34
CA MET A 149 7.25 1.64 3.36
C MET A 149 8.28 1.68 2.24
N VAL A 150 8.60 2.88 1.74
CA VAL A 150 9.62 3.05 0.71
C VAL A 150 11.01 2.75 1.24
N THR A 151 11.31 3.13 2.48
CA THR A 151 12.61 2.87 3.10
C THR A 151 12.80 1.36 3.33
N VAL A 152 11.80 0.66 3.88
CA VAL A 152 11.84 -0.81 4.04
C VAL A 152 12.07 -1.49 2.69
N LYS A 153 11.38 -1.05 1.65
CA LYS A 153 11.56 -1.60 0.30
C LYS A 153 12.97 -1.35 -0.24
N ALA A 154 13.51 -0.15 -0.04
CA ALA A 154 14.87 0.19 -0.48
C ALA A 154 15.92 -0.65 0.24
N LEU A 155 15.78 -0.85 1.55
CA LEU A 155 16.73 -1.61 2.36
C LEU A 155 16.67 -3.13 2.09
N SER A 156 15.47 -3.68 1.94
CA SER A 156 15.27 -5.14 1.87
C SER A 156 15.06 -5.69 0.46
N GLY A 157 14.79 -4.83 -0.53
CA GLY A 157 14.34 -5.24 -1.87
C GLY A 157 12.90 -5.80 -1.90
N ARG A 158 12.24 -5.95 -0.74
CA ARG A 158 10.92 -6.56 -0.58
C ARG A 158 9.84 -5.47 -0.48
N THR A 159 8.73 -5.67 -1.16
CA THR A 159 7.60 -4.73 -1.06
C THR A 159 6.80 -5.03 0.20
N PRO A 160 6.77 -4.11 1.18
CA PRO A 160 6.01 -4.33 2.41
C PRO A 160 4.50 -4.20 2.16
N ILE A 161 3.72 -4.67 3.13
CA ILE A 161 2.27 -4.45 3.21
C ILE A 161 1.95 -3.51 4.38
N ILE A 162 0.77 -2.90 4.37
CA ILE A 162 0.30 -2.05 5.46
C ILE A 162 -0.87 -2.71 6.18
N TYR A 163 -0.73 -2.85 7.51
CA TYR A 163 -1.83 -3.20 8.40
C TYR A 163 -2.40 -1.93 9.01
N THR A 164 -3.72 -1.79 8.96
CA THR A 164 -4.46 -0.71 9.61
C THR A 164 -5.96 -1.03 9.65
N GLY A 165 -6.72 -0.33 10.50
CA GLY A 165 -8.18 -0.37 10.46
C GLY A 165 -8.75 0.52 9.37
N GLY A 166 -9.80 0.07 8.69
CA GLY A 166 -10.49 0.86 7.65
C GLY A 166 -11.11 2.17 8.16
N PHE A 167 -11.27 2.31 9.47
CA PHE A 167 -11.82 3.50 10.14
C PHE A 167 -10.79 4.59 10.47
N TYR A 168 -9.49 4.31 10.34
CA TYR A 168 -8.48 5.34 10.57
C TYR A 168 -8.48 6.41 9.48
N PRO A 169 -8.25 7.70 9.84
CA PRO A 169 -8.36 8.80 8.86
C PRO A 169 -7.44 8.69 7.65
N TRP A 170 -6.27 8.09 7.80
CA TRP A 170 -5.34 7.83 6.70
C TRP A 170 -5.76 6.70 5.77
N SER A 171 -6.71 5.83 6.19
CA SER A 171 -7.22 4.75 5.32
C SER A 171 -7.91 5.28 4.06
N SER A 172 -8.34 6.53 4.04
CA SER A 172 -8.88 7.22 2.86
C SER A 172 -7.80 7.74 1.90
N SER A 173 -6.52 7.61 2.23
CA SER A 173 -5.43 8.15 1.43
C SER A 173 -5.11 7.27 0.22
N GLN A 174 -5.26 7.82 -0.98
CA GLN A 174 -4.86 7.16 -2.23
C GLN A 174 -3.35 6.88 -2.29
N ALA A 175 -2.51 7.64 -1.58
CA ALA A 175 -1.08 7.43 -1.57
C ALA A 175 -0.69 6.08 -0.94
N LEU A 176 -1.50 5.55 -0.03
CA LEU A 176 -1.24 4.26 0.62
C LEU A 176 -1.72 3.06 -0.20
N THR A 177 -2.55 3.25 -1.22
CA THR A 177 -3.04 2.14 -2.08
C THR A 177 -1.96 1.55 -2.98
N LEU A 178 -0.76 2.13 -2.98
CA LEU A 178 0.42 1.57 -3.63
C LEU A 178 0.88 0.24 -3.00
N TRP A 179 0.49 0.01 -1.75
CA TRP A 179 0.81 -1.20 -1.00
C TRP A 179 -0.42 -2.05 -0.76
N LYS A 180 -0.21 -3.34 -0.57
CA LYS A 180 -1.29 -4.26 -0.23
C LYS A 180 -1.79 -3.99 1.18
N LEU A 181 -3.11 -4.05 1.36
CA LEU A 181 -3.77 -3.79 2.62
C LEU A 181 -3.98 -5.08 3.41
N TRP A 182 -3.57 -5.06 4.67
CA TRP A 182 -4.03 -5.96 5.71
C TRP A 182 -4.97 -5.15 6.61
N VAL A 183 -6.28 -5.35 6.45
CA VAL A 183 -7.28 -4.57 7.17
C VAL A 183 -7.70 -5.24 8.46
N ALA A 184 -7.76 -4.48 9.56
CA ALA A 184 -8.38 -4.89 10.81
C ALA A 184 -9.85 -4.46 10.83
N ALA A 185 -10.76 -5.41 10.98
CA ALA A 185 -12.18 -5.14 11.21
C ALA A 185 -12.84 -6.35 11.86
N TYR A 186 -13.49 -6.14 12.99
CA TYR A 186 -14.06 -7.18 13.84
C TYR A 186 -15.60 -7.11 13.85
N PRO A 187 -16.28 -7.49 12.77
CA PRO A 187 -17.74 -7.40 12.69
C PRO A 187 -18.46 -8.34 13.66
N GLY A 188 -17.81 -9.40 14.12
CA GLY A 188 -18.28 -10.26 15.20
C GLY A 188 -18.05 -9.69 16.61
N GLY A 189 -17.51 -8.47 16.73
CA GLY A 189 -17.10 -7.90 18.02
C GLY A 189 -15.93 -8.66 18.65
N TYR A 190 -15.77 -8.52 19.96
CA TYR A 190 -14.70 -9.17 20.74
C TYR A 190 -15.12 -10.57 21.22
N GLN A 191 -15.80 -11.33 20.37
CA GLN A 191 -16.14 -12.72 20.62
C GLN A 191 -15.26 -13.65 19.79
N PRO A 192 -14.94 -14.86 20.27
CA PRO A 192 -14.21 -15.84 19.47
C PRO A 192 -15.00 -16.19 18.19
N VAL A 193 -14.39 -15.95 17.05
CA VAL A 193 -14.95 -16.25 15.74
C VAL A 193 -14.04 -17.29 15.08
N ALA A 194 -14.59 -18.44 14.77
CA ALA A 194 -13.82 -19.55 14.19
C ALA A 194 -13.46 -19.31 12.71
N SER A 195 -14.27 -18.55 12.01
CA SER A 195 -14.13 -18.29 10.57
C SER A 195 -14.65 -16.92 10.21
N ALA A 196 -14.06 -16.30 9.20
CA ALA A 196 -14.58 -15.09 8.58
C ALA A 196 -15.87 -15.31 7.75
N CYS A 197 -16.26 -16.58 7.49
CA CYS A 197 -17.48 -16.91 6.78
C CYS A 197 -18.73 -16.45 7.53
N GLY A 198 -19.65 -15.81 6.84
CA GLY A 198 -20.87 -15.26 7.41
C GLY A 198 -20.69 -13.87 8.04
N LEU A 199 -19.47 -13.38 8.14
CA LEU A 199 -19.22 -12.03 8.62
C LEU A 199 -19.39 -10.99 7.52
N GLN A 200 -19.74 -9.78 7.92
CA GLN A 200 -19.74 -8.62 7.03
C GLN A 200 -18.31 -8.25 6.64
N MET A 201 -18.06 -8.16 5.33
CA MET A 201 -16.72 -7.85 4.82
C MET A 201 -16.27 -6.43 5.19
N PRO A 202 -14.96 -6.22 5.41
CA PRO A 202 -14.46 -4.95 5.91
C PRO A 202 -14.55 -3.83 4.88
N TYR A 203 -14.74 -2.62 5.37
CA TYR A 203 -14.49 -1.42 4.60
C TYR A 203 -12.98 -1.22 4.44
N SER A 204 -12.54 -1.08 3.21
CA SER A 204 -11.11 -1.01 2.85
C SER A 204 -10.63 0.41 2.48
N GLY A 205 -11.40 1.43 2.81
CA GLY A 205 -11.03 2.83 2.55
C GLY A 205 -10.72 3.10 1.07
N ALA A 206 -9.58 3.72 0.83
CA ALA A 206 -9.12 4.09 -0.51
C ALA A 206 -8.75 2.90 -1.40
N TRP A 207 -8.57 1.70 -0.85
CA TRP A 207 -8.32 0.47 -1.62
C TRP A 207 -9.57 -0.05 -2.34
N GLY A 208 -10.74 0.54 -2.02
CA GLY A 208 -12.00 0.20 -2.68
C GLY A 208 -12.69 -1.04 -2.10
N VAL A 209 -13.80 -1.42 -2.71
CA VAL A 209 -14.57 -2.59 -2.31
C VAL A 209 -13.73 -3.85 -2.48
N ASN A 210 -13.60 -4.64 -1.42
CA ASN A 210 -12.77 -5.85 -1.41
C ASN A 210 -11.29 -5.62 -1.76
N GLY A 211 -10.77 -4.41 -1.54
CA GLY A 211 -9.40 -4.03 -1.87
C GLY A 211 -8.33 -4.55 -0.89
N TRP A 212 -8.71 -5.31 0.11
CA TRP A 212 -7.80 -5.93 1.06
C TRP A 212 -7.12 -7.20 0.47
N SER A 213 -5.92 -7.48 0.97
CA SER A 213 -5.21 -8.74 0.70
C SER A 213 -5.24 -9.67 1.91
N ILE A 214 -5.32 -9.10 3.11
CA ILE A 214 -5.51 -9.83 4.37
C ILE A 214 -6.57 -9.07 5.17
N TRP A 215 -7.47 -9.81 5.81
CA TRP A 215 -8.47 -9.28 6.72
C TRP A 215 -8.34 -9.94 8.09
N GLN A 216 -7.87 -9.19 9.10
CA GLN A 216 -7.89 -9.62 10.49
C GLN A 216 -9.32 -9.45 11.01
N TYR A 217 -10.01 -10.56 11.22
CA TYR A 217 -11.45 -10.57 11.53
C TYR A 217 -11.77 -10.83 13.00
N THR A 218 -10.77 -11.22 13.79
CA THR A 218 -10.89 -11.37 15.26
C THR A 218 -9.53 -11.22 15.93
N SER A 219 -9.56 -10.64 17.14
CA SER A 219 -8.41 -10.54 18.04
C SER A 219 -8.53 -11.45 19.29
N VAL A 220 -9.57 -12.28 19.33
CA VAL A 220 -9.86 -13.20 20.45
C VAL A 220 -10.02 -14.64 19.97
N GLY A 221 -9.42 -14.97 18.84
CA GLY A 221 -9.45 -16.30 18.27
C GLY A 221 -8.68 -17.34 19.09
N ARG A 222 -8.76 -18.61 18.66
CA ARG A 222 -8.03 -19.72 19.28
C ARG A 222 -7.28 -20.50 18.20
N VAL A 223 -6.02 -20.78 18.46
CA VAL A 223 -5.17 -21.64 17.64
C VAL A 223 -4.48 -22.64 18.54
N ASN A 224 -4.61 -23.91 18.25
CA ASN A 224 -3.93 -24.95 19.03
C ASN A 224 -2.42 -24.75 18.93
N GLY A 225 -1.72 -24.70 20.06
CA GLY A 225 -0.30 -24.41 20.13
C GLY A 225 0.04 -22.92 20.42
N LEU A 226 -0.89 -22.00 20.15
CA LEU A 226 -0.79 -20.61 20.59
C LEU A 226 -1.67 -20.42 21.83
N GLY A 227 -1.09 -19.94 22.91
CA GLY A 227 -1.84 -19.68 24.14
C GLY A 227 -2.62 -18.37 24.08
N GLY A 228 -3.67 -18.25 24.92
CA GLY A 228 -4.43 -17.00 25.08
C GLY A 228 -5.30 -16.64 23.88
N ASN A 229 -5.58 -15.36 23.75
CA ASN A 229 -6.26 -14.78 22.59
C ASN A 229 -5.26 -14.64 21.44
N VAL A 230 -5.73 -14.95 20.23
CA VAL A 230 -4.91 -14.93 19.03
C VAL A 230 -5.61 -14.11 17.96
N ASP A 231 -4.86 -13.22 17.35
CA ASP A 231 -5.30 -12.48 16.16
C ASP A 231 -5.35 -13.41 14.96
N ILE A 232 -6.52 -13.51 14.33
CA ILE A 232 -6.72 -14.41 13.18
C ILE A 232 -7.19 -13.61 11.97
N SER A 233 -6.56 -13.92 10.85
CA SER A 233 -6.79 -13.28 9.57
C SER A 233 -7.21 -14.28 8.50
N ALA A 234 -7.99 -13.79 7.54
CA ALA A 234 -8.27 -14.42 6.26
C ALA A 234 -7.46 -13.71 5.17
N ALA A 235 -6.66 -14.44 4.42
CA ALA A 235 -5.91 -13.89 3.30
C ALA A 235 -6.57 -14.26 1.97
N ASP A 236 -6.52 -13.34 1.02
CA ASP A 236 -6.93 -13.60 -0.36
C ASP A 236 -6.03 -14.68 -0.98
N PRO A 237 -6.61 -15.74 -1.59
CA PRO A 237 -5.84 -16.87 -2.10
C PRO A 237 -4.87 -16.48 -3.24
N ASN A 238 -5.22 -15.49 -4.06
CA ASN A 238 -4.32 -15.02 -5.13
C ASN A 238 -3.15 -14.24 -4.57
N TRP A 239 -3.41 -13.41 -3.54
CA TRP A 239 -2.32 -12.74 -2.82
C TRP A 239 -1.41 -13.76 -2.16
N TRP A 240 -1.96 -14.75 -1.44
CA TRP A 240 -1.20 -15.80 -0.78
C TRP A 240 -0.31 -16.55 -1.77
N ALA A 241 -0.88 -17.01 -2.87
CA ALA A 241 -0.14 -17.70 -3.93
C ALA A 241 0.98 -16.83 -4.51
N SER A 242 0.74 -15.52 -4.65
CA SER A 242 1.74 -14.58 -5.20
C SER A 242 2.95 -14.37 -4.30
N VAL A 243 2.80 -14.54 -2.98
CA VAL A 243 3.88 -14.30 -2.00
C VAL A 243 4.58 -15.58 -1.55
N THR A 244 3.91 -16.74 -1.64
CA THR A 244 4.48 -18.03 -1.23
C THR A 244 4.96 -18.91 -2.39
N GLY A 245 4.64 -18.54 -3.62
CA GLY A 245 4.93 -19.36 -4.80
C GLY A 245 4.03 -20.61 -4.91
N SER A 246 3.06 -20.78 -4.01
CA SER A 246 2.13 -21.92 -4.03
C SER A 246 1.01 -21.69 -5.05
N GLY A 247 1.31 -21.99 -6.31
CA GLY A 247 0.31 -22.45 -7.24
C GLY A 247 -0.63 -21.44 -7.89
N VAL A 248 -0.13 -20.33 -8.44
CA VAL A 248 -0.71 -19.77 -9.67
C VAL A 248 0.42 -19.71 -10.69
N LYS A 249 0.33 -20.49 -11.77
CA LYS A 249 1.24 -20.34 -12.90
C LYS A 249 1.27 -18.86 -13.29
N PRO A 250 2.47 -18.25 -13.44
CA PRO A 250 2.54 -16.92 -14.00
C PRO A 250 1.76 -16.89 -15.31
N PRO A 251 1.03 -15.82 -15.61
CA PRO A 251 0.33 -15.69 -16.88
C PRO A 251 1.33 -15.91 -18.02
N LYS A 252 0.90 -16.66 -19.04
CA LYS A 252 1.72 -16.99 -20.22
C LYS A 252 2.39 -15.74 -20.75
N PRO A 253 3.65 -15.83 -21.26
CA PRO A 253 4.32 -14.70 -21.89
C PRO A 253 3.43 -14.11 -23.01
N GLY A 254 3.02 -12.84 -22.83
CA GLY A 254 2.11 -12.13 -23.74
C GLY A 254 0.96 -11.40 -23.04
N GLN A 255 0.70 -11.67 -21.76
CA GLN A 255 -0.31 -10.93 -21.00
C GLN A 255 0.35 -9.91 -20.06
N ASN A 256 0.16 -8.64 -20.37
CA ASN A 256 0.49 -7.44 -19.59
C ASN A 256 1.90 -7.42 -18.97
N ARG A 257 2.90 -7.07 -19.78
CA ARG A 257 4.28 -6.81 -19.34
C ARG A 257 4.38 -5.66 -18.31
N PHE A 258 3.37 -4.83 -18.25
CA PHE A 258 3.29 -3.66 -17.37
C PHE A 258 2.02 -3.72 -16.52
N PRO A 259 2.16 -3.82 -15.19
CA PRO A 259 1.01 -3.93 -14.28
C PRO A 259 0.24 -2.62 -14.16
N ALA A 260 -1.04 -2.76 -13.83
CA ALA A 260 -1.89 -1.66 -13.44
C ALA A 260 -1.67 -1.26 -11.97
N PRO A 261 -0.64 -0.49 -11.63
CA PRO A 261 -0.79 0.75 -10.91
C PRO A 261 -0.30 1.90 -11.78
N ILE A 262 -0.75 3.11 -11.47
CA ILE A 262 -0.21 4.33 -12.07
C ILE A 262 1.14 4.60 -11.41
N TYR A 263 2.23 4.57 -12.18
CA TYR A 263 3.52 5.05 -11.72
C TYR A 263 3.64 6.54 -12.00
N ALA A 264 3.95 7.29 -10.97
CA ALA A 264 4.06 8.74 -10.95
C ALA A 264 5.34 9.16 -10.25
N GLU A 265 5.61 10.45 -10.22
CA GLU A 265 6.73 11.04 -9.49
C GLU A 265 6.72 10.58 -8.02
N GLY A 266 7.86 10.09 -7.54
CA GLY A 266 8.02 9.47 -6.23
C GLY A 266 7.89 7.93 -6.23
N ALA A 267 7.35 7.30 -7.27
CA ALA A 267 7.35 5.84 -7.37
C ALA A 267 8.78 5.31 -7.62
N HIS A 268 9.08 4.10 -7.13
CA HIS A 268 10.39 3.47 -7.31
C HIS A 268 10.32 1.94 -7.27
N GLY A 269 11.45 1.32 -7.58
CA GLY A 269 11.64 -0.13 -7.57
C GLY A 269 11.73 -0.76 -8.96
N THR A 270 11.74 -2.10 -8.98
CA THR A 270 12.04 -2.89 -10.19
C THR A 270 11.13 -2.59 -11.38
N LYS A 271 9.87 -2.23 -11.15
CA LYS A 271 8.95 -1.85 -12.22
C LYS A 271 9.30 -0.49 -12.81
N VAL A 272 9.76 0.46 -11.98
CA VAL A 272 10.27 1.74 -12.46
C VAL A 272 11.56 1.53 -13.25
N VAL A 273 12.46 0.66 -12.79
CA VAL A 273 13.65 0.24 -13.55
C VAL A 273 13.25 -0.31 -14.93
N ALA A 274 12.21 -1.16 -15.01
CA ALA A 274 11.74 -1.71 -16.27
C ALA A 274 11.21 -0.62 -17.22
N ILE A 275 10.43 0.33 -16.69
CA ILE A 275 9.94 1.49 -17.43
C ILE A 275 11.12 2.33 -17.93
N GLN A 276 12.06 2.66 -17.06
CA GLN A 276 13.23 3.47 -17.39
C GLN A 276 14.12 2.80 -18.45
N ARG A 277 14.32 1.47 -18.36
CA ARG A 277 15.07 0.71 -19.37
C ARG A 277 14.39 0.76 -20.75
N LEU A 278 13.05 0.63 -20.79
CA LEU A 278 12.31 0.81 -22.03
C LEU A 278 12.53 2.21 -22.60
N LEU A 279 12.38 3.24 -21.77
CA LEU A 279 12.57 4.64 -22.19
C LEU A 279 14.02 4.92 -22.63
N GLN A 280 15.00 4.28 -22.00
CA GLN A 280 16.41 4.34 -22.39
C GLN A 280 16.64 3.69 -23.75
N GLN A 281 16.05 2.51 -24.00
CA GLN A 281 16.10 1.83 -25.30
C GLN A 281 15.48 2.67 -26.42
N GLN A 282 14.52 3.53 -26.07
CA GLN A 282 13.89 4.46 -27.01
C GLN A 282 14.60 5.84 -27.06
N HIS A 283 15.79 5.96 -26.46
CA HIS A 283 16.59 7.20 -26.41
C HIS A 283 15.87 8.39 -25.75
N LEU A 284 14.89 8.13 -24.87
CA LEU A 284 14.09 9.15 -24.19
C LEU A 284 14.60 9.45 -22.78
N LEU A 285 15.40 8.57 -22.21
CA LEU A 285 15.95 8.66 -20.85
C LEU A 285 17.38 8.13 -20.83
N THR A 286 18.27 8.79 -20.10
CA THR A 286 19.68 8.38 -19.99
C THR A 286 19.98 7.60 -18.71
N LYS A 287 19.29 7.90 -17.61
CA LYS A 287 19.54 7.30 -16.29
C LYS A 287 18.47 6.30 -15.91
N VAL A 288 18.91 5.12 -15.47
CA VAL A 288 18.06 4.05 -14.92
C VAL A 288 18.44 3.89 -13.45
N ASP A 289 17.73 4.58 -12.56
CA ASP A 289 18.00 4.59 -11.11
C ASP A 289 16.90 3.95 -10.27
N GLY A 290 15.82 3.51 -10.91
CA GLY A 290 14.67 2.92 -10.24
C GLY A 290 13.79 3.93 -9.51
N ILE A 291 14.01 5.25 -9.70
CA ILE A 291 13.23 6.33 -9.12
C ILE A 291 12.43 7.04 -10.21
N TYR A 292 11.10 7.04 -10.11
CA TYR A 292 10.24 7.75 -11.04
C TYR A 292 10.23 9.25 -10.70
N GLY A 293 11.30 9.92 -11.06
CA GLY A 293 11.43 11.37 -10.89
C GLY A 293 10.89 12.14 -12.09
N ILE A 294 11.09 13.48 -12.06
CA ILE A 294 10.64 14.37 -13.13
C ILE A 294 11.18 13.99 -14.50
N ASN A 295 12.43 13.55 -14.59
CA ASN A 295 13.03 13.16 -15.87
C ASN A 295 12.37 11.90 -16.42
N THR A 296 12.00 10.94 -15.55
CA THR A 296 11.21 9.78 -15.94
C THR A 296 9.81 10.20 -16.39
N SER A 297 9.13 11.09 -15.65
CA SER A 297 7.84 11.65 -16.07
C SER A 297 7.90 12.33 -17.44
N LYS A 298 8.91 13.17 -17.68
CA LYS A 298 9.11 13.81 -19.00
C LYS A 298 9.34 12.81 -20.12
N ALA A 299 10.14 11.79 -19.85
CA ALA A 299 10.39 10.71 -20.83
C ALA A 299 9.12 9.91 -21.11
N VAL A 300 8.32 9.58 -20.10
CA VAL A 300 7.02 8.91 -20.26
C VAL A 300 6.05 9.79 -21.04
N PHE A 301 5.96 11.08 -20.77
CA PHE A 301 5.13 11.99 -21.53
C PHE A 301 5.48 11.97 -23.03
N ARG A 302 6.77 12.04 -23.38
CA ARG A 302 7.23 11.94 -24.78
C ARG A 302 6.91 10.57 -25.38
N TRP A 303 7.13 9.51 -24.60
CA TRP A 303 6.82 8.16 -25.03
C TRP A 303 5.35 7.99 -25.34
N GLN A 304 4.46 8.49 -24.47
CA GLN A 304 3.02 8.46 -24.67
C GLN A 304 2.59 9.14 -25.98
N GLN A 305 3.24 10.25 -26.34
CA GLN A 305 3.00 10.91 -27.64
C GLN A 305 3.39 10.03 -28.82
N ILE A 306 4.52 9.32 -28.72
CA ILE A 306 5.02 8.42 -29.77
C ILE A 306 4.09 7.22 -29.96
N ILE A 307 3.65 6.61 -28.86
CA ILE A 307 2.85 5.38 -28.88
C ILE A 307 1.35 5.60 -29.00
N GLY A 308 0.88 6.85 -29.04
CA GLY A 308 -0.54 7.17 -29.09
C GLY A 308 -1.31 6.94 -27.79
N ALA A 309 -0.63 7.01 -26.63
CA ALA A 309 -1.26 6.94 -25.31
C ALA A 309 -1.64 8.34 -24.80
N HIS A 310 -2.35 8.41 -23.66
CA HIS A 310 -2.67 9.66 -22.94
C HIS A 310 -1.38 10.33 -22.47
N PRO A 311 -0.98 11.49 -23.00
CA PRO A 311 0.28 12.12 -22.61
C PRO A 311 0.10 12.96 -21.36
N ASP A 312 0.22 12.34 -20.20
CA ASP A 312 0.14 12.94 -18.86
C ASP A 312 1.44 12.77 -18.06
N GLY A 313 2.38 12.00 -18.58
CA GLY A 313 3.63 11.69 -17.89
C GLY A 313 3.49 10.65 -16.79
N LEU A 314 2.34 9.97 -16.71
CA LEU A 314 2.07 8.88 -15.78
C LEU A 314 2.11 7.54 -16.51
N TRP A 315 2.79 6.55 -15.93
CA TRP A 315 2.75 5.21 -16.52
C TRP A 315 1.53 4.45 -16.01
N SER A 316 0.47 4.45 -16.79
CA SER A 316 -0.79 3.74 -16.49
C SER A 316 -0.88 2.41 -17.23
N ALA A 317 -1.93 1.64 -16.95
CA ALA A 317 -2.26 0.43 -17.70
C ALA A 317 -2.49 0.72 -19.20
N GLN A 318 -3.00 1.91 -19.55
CA GLN A 318 -3.16 2.33 -20.93
C GLN A 318 -1.79 2.56 -21.58
N THR A 319 -0.88 3.25 -20.90
CA THR A 319 0.50 3.46 -21.36
C THR A 319 1.20 2.12 -21.58
N GLY A 320 1.03 1.17 -20.65
CA GLY A 320 1.58 -0.19 -20.80
C GLY A 320 1.06 -0.91 -22.04
N ARG A 321 -0.26 -0.95 -22.25
CA ARG A 321 -0.87 -1.59 -23.44
C ARG A 321 -0.43 -0.94 -24.75
N ALA A 322 -0.38 0.39 -24.79
CA ALA A 322 0.07 1.12 -25.96
C ALA A 322 1.56 0.87 -26.25
N SER A 323 2.38 0.73 -25.20
CA SER A 323 3.81 0.36 -25.31
C SER A 323 3.97 -1.05 -25.88
N ASP A 324 3.23 -2.03 -25.35
CA ASP A 324 3.27 -3.42 -25.86
C ASP A 324 2.84 -3.49 -27.33
N TYR A 325 1.81 -2.74 -27.69
CA TYR A 325 1.36 -2.66 -29.07
C TYR A 325 2.43 -2.05 -29.99
N TRP A 326 3.03 -0.93 -29.58
CA TRP A 326 4.08 -0.27 -30.37
C TRP A 326 5.32 -1.16 -30.52
N LEU A 327 5.76 -1.81 -29.44
CA LEU A 327 6.90 -2.74 -29.49
C LEU A 327 6.68 -3.92 -30.45
N LYS A 328 5.41 -4.35 -30.59
CA LYS A 328 5.05 -5.45 -31.50
C LYS A 328 4.87 -5.00 -32.94
N HIS A 329 4.34 -3.81 -33.18
CA HIS A 329 3.89 -3.38 -34.52
C HIS A 329 4.67 -2.19 -35.07
N HIS A 330 5.53 -1.55 -34.30
CA HIS A 330 6.31 -0.34 -34.61
C HIS A 330 5.44 0.81 -35.17
N ARG A 331 4.22 0.93 -34.67
CA ARG A 331 3.27 2.01 -35.01
C ARG A 331 2.44 2.38 -33.80
N PRO A 332 1.93 3.63 -33.72
CA PRO A 332 1.12 4.10 -32.63
C PRO A 332 -0.12 3.22 -32.38
N TYR A 333 -0.56 3.17 -31.15
CA TYR A 333 -1.77 2.48 -30.75
C TYR A 333 -2.97 3.07 -31.50
N PRO A 334 -3.88 2.27 -32.07
CA PRO A 334 -4.94 2.75 -32.98
C PRO A 334 -6.11 3.43 -32.24
N ILE A 335 -5.81 4.24 -31.26
CA ILE A 335 -6.75 5.11 -30.55
C ILE A 335 -6.23 6.55 -30.65
N PRO A 336 -7.06 7.55 -30.96
CA PRO A 336 -6.63 8.94 -30.99
C PRO A 336 -5.97 9.38 -29.69
N VAL A 337 -4.84 10.09 -29.81
CA VAL A 337 -4.16 10.70 -28.66
C VAL A 337 -5.11 11.71 -28.01
N ASN A 338 -5.63 11.36 -26.86
CA ASN A 338 -6.56 12.20 -26.10
C ASN A 338 -5.85 12.73 -24.84
N TYR A 339 -5.49 14.00 -24.85
CA TYR A 339 -4.89 14.65 -23.69
C TYR A 339 -5.92 14.76 -22.55
N PRO A 340 -5.51 14.48 -21.29
CA PRO A 340 -6.42 14.62 -20.16
C PRO A 340 -7.02 16.03 -20.09
N LEU A 341 -8.33 16.13 -20.17
CA LEU A 341 -9.06 17.39 -19.97
C LEU A 341 -9.40 17.52 -18.49
N LEU A 342 -8.53 18.20 -17.75
CA LEU A 342 -8.75 18.48 -16.33
C LEU A 342 -9.38 19.85 -16.15
N LYS A 343 -10.34 19.94 -15.22
CA LYS A 343 -11.09 21.14 -14.88
C LYS A 343 -11.41 21.20 -13.39
N MET A 344 -11.91 22.32 -12.92
CA MET A 344 -12.35 22.49 -11.53
C MET A 344 -13.34 21.39 -11.13
N GLY A 345 -13.13 20.82 -9.94
CA GLY A 345 -13.88 19.69 -9.38
C GLY A 345 -13.24 18.32 -9.62
N ASP A 346 -12.33 18.18 -10.58
CA ASP A 346 -11.67 16.90 -10.85
C ASP A 346 -10.73 16.51 -9.71
N LYS A 347 -10.51 15.19 -9.56
CA LYS A 347 -9.67 14.61 -8.50
C LYS A 347 -8.80 13.50 -9.05
N GLY A 348 -7.73 13.19 -8.32
CA GLY A 348 -6.89 12.02 -8.57
C GLY A 348 -5.49 12.34 -9.07
N GLN A 349 -4.81 11.30 -9.57
CA GLN A 349 -3.38 11.36 -9.86
C GLN A 349 -3.03 12.32 -11.01
N SER A 350 -3.88 12.43 -12.03
CA SER A 350 -3.67 13.40 -13.12
C SER A 350 -3.76 14.84 -12.63
N VAL A 351 -4.58 15.13 -11.60
CA VAL A 351 -4.63 16.45 -10.96
C VAL A 351 -3.35 16.69 -10.14
N ARG A 352 -2.87 15.69 -9.39
CA ARG A 352 -1.57 15.80 -8.70
C ARG A 352 -0.43 16.08 -9.68
N GLN A 353 -0.42 15.41 -10.81
CA GLN A 353 0.57 15.63 -11.86
C GLN A 353 0.51 17.07 -12.39
N LEU A 354 -0.70 17.57 -12.66
CA LEU A 354 -0.91 18.97 -13.03
C LEU A 354 -0.38 19.94 -11.96
N GLN A 355 -0.73 19.71 -10.70
CA GLN A 355 -0.27 20.55 -9.56
C GLN A 355 1.25 20.52 -9.40
N SER A 356 1.86 19.34 -9.54
CA SER A 356 3.33 19.20 -9.53
C SER A 356 3.99 20.02 -10.63
N LEU A 357 3.46 19.93 -11.85
CA LEU A 357 3.99 20.70 -12.98
C LEU A 357 3.78 22.21 -12.80
N LEU A 358 2.59 22.64 -12.34
CA LEU A 358 2.35 24.06 -12.04
C LEU A 358 3.31 24.59 -10.96
N ASN A 359 3.61 23.78 -9.93
CA ASN A 359 4.58 24.16 -8.91
C ASN A 359 6.00 24.27 -9.45
N LYS A 360 6.38 23.48 -10.45
CA LYS A 360 7.66 23.66 -11.17
C LYS A 360 7.71 24.95 -11.97
N HIS A 361 6.56 25.43 -12.40
CA HIS A 361 6.39 26.74 -12.98
C HIS A 361 6.02 27.82 -11.94
N HIS A 362 6.48 27.61 -10.69
CA HIS A 362 6.43 28.55 -9.57
C HIS A 362 5.04 28.87 -9.00
N ALA A 363 4.04 28.01 -9.20
CA ALA A 363 2.67 28.26 -8.74
C ALA A 363 2.48 28.25 -7.22
N LYS A 364 3.32 27.49 -6.48
CA LYS A 364 3.29 27.35 -5.00
C LYS A 364 1.94 26.92 -4.44
N ILE A 365 1.26 25.98 -5.08
CA ILE A 365 -0.01 25.41 -4.64
C ILE A 365 0.19 24.06 -3.95
N VAL A 366 -0.79 23.67 -3.12
CA VAL A 366 -0.79 22.34 -2.48
C VAL A 366 -1.00 21.25 -3.54
N ASN A 367 -0.19 20.20 -3.49
CA ASN A 367 -0.31 19.03 -4.37
C ASN A 367 -1.21 17.97 -3.72
N ASP A 368 -2.49 18.28 -3.59
CA ASP A 368 -3.49 17.45 -2.90
C ASP A 368 -4.30 16.52 -3.83
N GLY A 369 -4.14 16.70 -5.14
CA GLY A 369 -4.89 15.95 -6.14
C GLY A 369 -6.34 16.39 -6.28
N TYR A 370 -6.71 17.57 -5.76
CA TYR A 370 -8.02 18.18 -5.96
C TYR A 370 -7.90 19.45 -6.81
N PHE A 371 -8.60 19.49 -7.92
CA PHE A 371 -8.63 20.67 -8.79
C PHE A 371 -9.59 21.71 -8.22
N GLY A 372 -9.16 22.37 -7.14
CA GLY A 372 -9.88 23.45 -6.50
C GLY A 372 -9.54 24.82 -7.09
N HIS A 373 -10.00 25.91 -6.43
CA HIS A 373 -9.75 27.27 -6.85
C HIS A 373 -8.26 27.62 -6.95
N ALA A 374 -7.42 27.12 -6.05
CA ALA A 374 -5.98 27.35 -6.10
C ALA A 374 -5.35 26.77 -7.38
N THR A 375 -5.71 25.54 -7.74
CA THR A 375 -5.24 24.89 -8.97
C THR A 375 -5.78 25.59 -10.21
N PHE A 376 -7.04 26.02 -10.19
CA PHE A 376 -7.66 26.79 -11.28
C PHE A 376 -6.92 28.10 -11.53
N ASN A 377 -6.72 28.91 -10.47
CA ASN A 377 -6.06 30.20 -10.57
C ASN A 377 -4.59 30.04 -11.05
N ALA A 378 -3.87 29.05 -10.53
CA ALA A 378 -2.52 28.74 -10.96
C ALA A 378 -2.47 28.36 -12.45
N LEU A 379 -3.41 27.53 -12.91
CA LEU A 379 -3.49 27.12 -14.31
C LEU A 379 -3.83 28.30 -15.22
N VAL A 380 -4.79 29.15 -14.85
CA VAL A 380 -5.14 30.37 -15.59
C VAL A 380 -3.94 31.32 -15.68
N SER A 381 -3.22 31.53 -14.57
CA SER A 381 -1.99 32.34 -14.55
C SER A 381 -0.94 31.75 -15.50
N PHE A 382 -0.66 30.46 -15.41
CA PHE A 382 0.25 29.77 -16.30
C PHE A 382 -0.13 29.91 -17.77
N GLN A 383 -1.41 29.72 -18.10
CA GLN A 383 -1.90 29.87 -19.47
C GLN A 383 -1.70 31.29 -20.00
N ARG A 384 -1.98 32.30 -19.18
CA ARG A 384 -1.76 33.73 -19.54
C ARG A 384 -0.29 34.05 -19.81
N THR A 385 0.61 33.58 -18.95
CA THR A 385 2.07 33.78 -19.11
C THR A 385 2.57 33.25 -20.44
N LEU A 386 1.96 32.21 -20.98
CA LEU A 386 2.35 31.57 -22.23
C LEU A 386 1.41 31.93 -23.41
N HIS A 387 0.59 32.95 -23.28
CA HIS A 387 -0.36 33.42 -24.29
C HIS A 387 -1.29 32.28 -24.79
N LEU A 388 -1.59 31.29 -23.92
CA LEU A 388 -2.59 30.29 -24.16
C LEU A 388 -3.98 30.81 -23.75
N PRO A 389 -5.08 30.31 -24.34
CA PRO A 389 -6.41 30.64 -23.86
C PRO A 389 -6.56 30.36 -22.36
N PRO A 390 -6.86 31.38 -21.51
CA PRO A 390 -6.87 31.24 -20.05
C PRO A 390 -8.16 30.58 -19.56
N SER A 391 -8.46 29.40 -20.07
CA SER A 391 -9.72 28.67 -19.85
C SER A 391 -9.82 28.02 -18.45
N GLY A 392 -8.72 27.90 -17.73
CA GLY A 392 -8.68 27.14 -16.49
C GLY A 392 -8.94 25.64 -16.68
N LYS A 393 -8.82 25.15 -17.92
CA LYS A 393 -8.91 23.73 -18.27
C LYS A 393 -7.63 23.30 -18.98
N THR A 394 -7.21 22.05 -18.76
CA THR A 394 -6.08 21.52 -19.50
C THR A 394 -6.53 21.07 -20.89
N GLY A 395 -5.63 21.18 -21.83
CA GLY A 395 -5.80 20.68 -23.21
C GLY A 395 -4.43 20.42 -23.81
N PRO A 396 -4.36 20.01 -25.09
CA PRO A 396 -3.11 19.66 -25.75
C PRO A 396 -2.02 20.72 -25.66
N GLY A 397 -2.39 21.98 -25.89
CA GLY A 397 -1.47 23.14 -25.81
C GLY A 397 -0.93 23.33 -24.40
N THR A 398 -1.81 23.26 -23.40
CA THR A 398 -1.46 23.41 -21.97
C THR A 398 -0.51 22.30 -21.51
N TRP A 399 -0.83 21.03 -21.83
CA TRP A 399 0.04 19.91 -21.46
C TRP A 399 1.41 19.98 -22.10
N LYS A 400 1.47 20.31 -23.40
CA LYS A 400 2.74 20.49 -24.09
C LYS A 400 3.59 21.61 -23.48
N ALA A 401 2.96 22.68 -23.00
CA ALA A 401 3.64 23.79 -22.35
C ALA A 401 4.14 23.46 -20.95
N LEU A 402 3.34 22.75 -20.16
CA LEU A 402 3.71 22.30 -18.80
C LEU A 402 4.93 21.38 -18.76
N TRP A 403 5.21 20.67 -19.85
CA TRP A 403 6.34 19.72 -19.94
C TRP A 403 7.61 20.31 -20.57
N LYS A 404 7.60 21.55 -20.98
CA LYS A 404 8.80 22.27 -21.43
C LYS A 404 9.67 22.69 -20.24
#